data_fda9d71411cf95d75d9e966386e55e01
#
_entry.id   fda9d71411cf95d75d9e966386e55e01
#
_cell.length_a   1.000
_cell.length_b   1.000
_cell.length_c   1.000
_cell.angle_alpha   90.00
_cell.angle_beta   90.00
_cell.angle_gamma   90.00
#
_symmetry.space_group_name_H-M   'P 1'
#
loop_
_entity.id
_entity.type
_entity.pdbx_description
1 polymer ?
#
loop_
_entity_poly.entity_id
_entity_poly.type
_entity_poly.pdbx_seq_one_letter_code
_entity_poly.pdbx_strand_id
1 'polypeptide(L)'
;MTLSFRFLLILVPVLLLALLVVWLPRLQPAAGSDPLVEQAVEEAEGPELSLAQQRLDRELSRIGSTFAGHVGIAVRDLEARRTLHFNGLEAFPQQSVSKLWVAMTALDEVDEERLDLTERVEIRARDLTVFYQPIRDIVRRDGRFASDYADLIERAIAESDNTANDRILRRIGGPEAVQDFLDGHGLSSIRFGTDERSKQSAIAGLDWRQSYAQGPAFFEARDRVPDSRRREAFETYLADPVDGAPPVAIVEALARLYRGDLLSNASTSLLLGALSRTKSGPQRLKAGAPEDWLVRHKTGTGQFFDGEQSGYNDVGLVTSPEGRSYAIAVMIARTREPTPLRMEMMQEVVRAVARYDAAQYGDQASSGSVAGPAAPLRSAKP
;
A
#
# COMPACT_ATOMS: atom_id res chain seq x y z
N MET A 1 56.37 -8.86 -55.41
CA MET A 1 55.65 -7.85 -54.61
C MET A 1 54.30 -8.45 -54.23
N THR A 2 54.26 -9.20 -53.15
CA THR A 2 53.04 -9.79 -52.59
C THR A 2 53.05 -9.46 -51.09
N LEU A 3 52.54 -8.32 -50.73
CA LEU A 3 52.40 -7.91 -49.33
C LEU A 3 50.90 -7.67 -49.03
N SER A 4 50.45 -8.41 -48.05
CA SER A 4 49.42 -7.97 -47.09
C SER A 4 47.95 -7.99 -47.50
N PHE A 5 47.45 -9.20 -47.85
CA PHE A 5 45.99 -9.41 -47.76
C PHE A 5 45.55 -10.05 -46.41
N ARG A 6 46.49 -10.37 -45.52
CA ARG A 6 46.21 -10.97 -44.21
C ARG A 6 45.99 -10.00 -43.07
N PHE A 7 46.37 -8.72 -43.22
CA PHE A 7 46.16 -7.69 -42.19
C PHE A 7 44.80 -6.99 -42.29
N LEU A 8 44.10 -7.10 -43.42
CA LEU A 8 42.79 -6.44 -43.61
C LEU A 8 41.64 -7.24 -43.01
N LEU A 9 41.81 -8.54 -42.80
CA LEU A 9 40.76 -9.45 -42.27
C LEU A 9 40.66 -9.48 -40.74
N ILE A 10 41.62 -8.86 -40.00
CA ILE A 10 41.60 -8.81 -38.53
C ILE A 10 41.08 -7.48 -38.03
N LEU A 11 41.18 -6.39 -38.83
CA LEU A 11 40.71 -5.05 -38.43
C LEU A 11 39.21 -4.84 -38.61
N VAL A 12 38.59 -5.54 -39.53
CA VAL A 12 37.14 -5.40 -39.79
C VAL A 12 36.26 -5.91 -38.63
N PRO A 13 36.51 -7.06 -37.96
CA PRO A 13 35.74 -7.50 -36.86
C PRO A 13 35.93 -6.66 -35.57
N VAL A 14 37.11 -6.06 -35.36
CA VAL A 14 37.38 -5.18 -34.21
C VAL A 14 36.66 -3.83 -34.36
N LEU A 15 36.60 -3.30 -35.57
CA LEU A 15 35.85 -2.05 -35.85
C LEU A 15 34.33 -2.28 -35.79
N LEU A 16 33.82 -3.46 -36.20
CA LEU A 16 32.41 -3.83 -36.05
C LEU A 16 32.03 -4.03 -34.60
N LEU A 17 32.92 -4.62 -33.77
CA LEU A 17 32.66 -4.74 -32.32
C LEU A 17 32.71 -3.38 -31.61
N ALA A 18 33.61 -2.50 -32.00
CA ALA A 18 33.66 -1.12 -31.46
C ALA A 18 32.45 -0.29 -31.87
N LEU A 19 31.93 -0.46 -33.10
CA LEU A 19 30.70 0.18 -33.55
C LEU A 19 29.44 -0.40 -32.91
N LEU A 20 29.44 -1.68 -32.57
CA LEU A 20 28.32 -2.33 -31.84
C LEU A 20 28.23 -1.87 -30.36
N VAL A 21 29.37 -1.55 -29.73
CA VAL A 21 29.38 -1.02 -28.35
C VAL A 21 28.99 0.47 -28.33
N VAL A 22 29.18 1.20 -29.41
CA VAL A 22 28.78 2.64 -29.51
C VAL A 22 27.32 2.81 -29.92
N TRP A 23 26.66 1.75 -30.43
CA TRP A 23 25.27 1.74 -30.90
C TRP A 23 24.33 0.88 -30.09
N LEU A 24 24.65 0.55 -28.85
CA LEU A 24 23.61 0.21 -27.88
C LEU A 24 22.84 1.52 -27.63
N PRO A 25 21.57 1.64 -28.04
CA PRO A 25 20.77 2.76 -27.60
C PRO A 25 20.85 2.72 -26.07
N ARG A 26 21.40 3.78 -25.45
CA ARG A 26 21.05 4.04 -24.07
C ARG A 26 19.53 4.06 -24.09
N LEU A 27 18.92 3.08 -23.46
CA LEU A 27 17.51 3.11 -23.14
C LEU A 27 17.35 4.40 -22.34
N GLN A 28 17.01 5.49 -23.04
CA GLN A 28 16.49 6.65 -22.36
C GLN A 28 15.24 6.15 -21.65
N PRO A 29 15.10 6.38 -20.35
CA PRO A 29 13.86 6.07 -19.68
C PRO A 29 12.74 6.69 -20.51
N ALA A 30 11.68 5.90 -20.77
CA ALA A 30 10.52 6.38 -21.48
C ALA A 30 10.06 7.66 -20.78
N ALA A 31 9.85 8.74 -21.54
CA ALA A 31 9.33 9.99 -20.98
C ALA A 31 8.04 9.67 -20.24
N GLY A 32 8.06 9.72 -18.88
CA GLY A 32 6.95 9.39 -18.02
C GLY A 32 7.18 8.25 -17.01
N SER A 33 8.43 7.82 -16.74
CA SER A 33 8.67 6.92 -15.60
C SER A 33 8.34 7.66 -14.29
N ASP A 34 7.56 7.00 -13.43
CA ASP A 34 7.19 7.54 -12.12
C ASP A 34 8.46 7.76 -11.29
N PRO A 35 8.68 8.95 -10.72
CA PRO A 35 9.84 9.26 -9.89
C PRO A 35 10.07 8.27 -8.76
N LEU A 36 9.02 7.65 -8.21
CA LEU A 36 9.12 6.65 -7.14
C LEU A 36 9.64 5.31 -7.65
N VAL A 37 9.27 4.92 -8.87
CA VAL A 37 9.80 3.72 -9.51
C VAL A 37 11.27 3.93 -9.86
N GLU A 38 11.64 5.11 -10.38
CA GLU A 38 13.03 5.47 -10.63
C GLU A 38 13.85 5.49 -9.34
N GLN A 39 13.32 6.09 -8.26
CA GLN A 39 13.98 6.10 -6.95
C GLN A 39 14.16 4.68 -6.40
N ALA A 40 13.18 3.80 -6.52
CA ALA A 40 13.29 2.42 -6.05
C ALA A 40 14.33 1.62 -6.86
N VAL A 41 14.46 1.91 -8.16
CA VAL A 41 15.51 1.33 -9.01
C VAL A 41 16.87 1.88 -8.62
N GLU A 42 17.01 3.20 -8.40
CA GLU A 42 18.25 3.85 -7.95
C GLU A 42 18.67 3.38 -6.54
N GLU A 43 17.71 3.18 -5.62
CA GLU A 43 17.97 2.58 -4.30
C GLU A 43 18.46 1.13 -4.43
N ALA A 44 18.00 0.37 -5.43
CA ALA A 44 18.50 -0.99 -5.70
C ALA A 44 19.95 -1.00 -6.24
N GLU A 45 20.34 0.03 -7.00
CA GLU A 45 21.70 0.25 -7.49
C GLU A 45 22.61 1.01 -6.50
N GLY A 46 22.06 1.43 -5.34
CA GLY A 46 22.73 2.19 -4.29
C GLY A 46 23.81 1.40 -3.53
N PRO A 47 24.32 1.93 -2.40
CA PRO A 47 25.41 1.30 -1.65
C PRO A 47 25.08 -0.15 -1.29
N GLU A 48 26.14 -0.98 -1.20
CA GLU A 48 26.04 -2.42 -0.91
C GLU A 48 25.16 -2.69 0.34
N LEU A 49 24.24 -3.65 0.21
CA LEU A 49 23.33 -4.02 1.31
C LEU A 49 24.10 -4.58 2.50
N SER A 50 23.73 -4.17 3.70
CA SER A 50 24.22 -4.82 4.93
C SER A 50 23.85 -6.30 4.96
N LEU A 51 24.56 -7.11 5.76
CA LEU A 51 24.23 -8.54 5.91
C LEU A 51 22.78 -8.76 6.39
N ALA A 52 22.27 -7.87 7.24
CA ALA A 52 20.88 -7.93 7.71
C ALA A 52 19.90 -7.63 6.57
N GLN A 53 20.17 -6.61 5.76
CA GLN A 53 19.37 -6.27 4.57
C GLN A 53 19.39 -7.39 3.54
N GLN A 54 20.55 -7.97 3.24
CA GLN A 54 20.65 -9.13 2.34
C GLN A 54 19.86 -10.35 2.84
N ARG A 55 19.79 -10.56 4.16
CA ARG A 55 18.98 -11.65 4.74
C ARG A 55 17.49 -11.37 4.57
N LEU A 56 17.05 -10.12 4.86
CA LEU A 56 15.66 -9.72 4.67
C LEU A 56 15.25 -9.85 3.20
N ASP A 57 16.05 -9.37 2.27
CA ASP A 57 15.79 -9.44 0.83
C ASP A 57 15.57 -10.90 0.35
N ARG A 58 16.47 -11.81 0.76
CA ARG A 58 16.29 -13.25 0.47
C ARG A 58 15.04 -13.83 1.12
N GLU A 59 14.70 -13.39 2.32
CA GLU A 59 13.51 -13.87 3.02
C GLU A 59 12.23 -13.40 2.33
N LEU A 60 12.14 -12.13 1.92
CA LEU A 60 11.01 -11.62 1.14
C LEU A 60 10.85 -12.36 -0.19
N SER A 61 11.97 -12.60 -0.88
CA SER A 61 11.99 -13.37 -2.12
C SER A 61 11.52 -14.81 -1.91
N ARG A 62 11.96 -15.48 -0.83
CA ARG A 62 11.50 -16.82 -0.47
C ARG A 62 10.00 -16.84 -0.18
N ILE A 63 9.52 -15.93 0.69
CA ILE A 63 8.11 -15.86 1.08
C ILE A 63 7.24 -15.64 -0.16
N GLY A 64 7.58 -14.66 -1.00
CA GLY A 64 6.80 -14.33 -2.20
C GLY A 64 6.81 -15.46 -3.23
N SER A 65 7.97 -16.08 -3.51
CA SER A 65 8.10 -17.12 -4.53
C SER A 65 7.51 -18.47 -4.13
N THR A 66 7.39 -18.77 -2.82
CA THR A 66 6.80 -20.04 -2.35
C THR A 66 5.29 -19.98 -2.21
N PHE A 67 4.68 -18.79 -2.17
CA PHE A 67 3.24 -18.65 -2.08
C PHE A 67 2.56 -18.90 -3.45
N ALA A 68 1.53 -19.75 -3.48
CA ALA A 68 0.79 -20.04 -4.71
C ALA A 68 -0.20 -18.92 -5.05
N GLY A 69 0.31 -17.86 -5.71
CA GLY A 69 -0.46 -16.68 -6.11
C GLY A 69 0.42 -15.63 -6.76
N HIS A 70 -0.21 -14.57 -7.25
CA HIS A 70 0.50 -13.39 -7.73
C HIS A 70 0.65 -12.40 -6.56
N VAL A 71 1.86 -12.27 -6.06
CA VAL A 71 2.19 -11.55 -4.81
C VAL A 71 3.20 -10.45 -5.06
N GLY A 72 2.97 -9.29 -4.47
CA GLY A 72 3.93 -8.20 -4.33
C GLY A 72 4.15 -7.88 -2.85
N ILE A 73 5.41 -7.76 -2.46
CA ILE A 73 5.83 -7.42 -1.10
C ILE A 73 6.81 -6.26 -1.16
N ALA A 74 6.64 -5.25 -0.33
CA ALA A 74 7.63 -4.21 -0.11
C ALA A 74 7.76 -3.92 1.39
N VAL A 75 9.00 -3.69 1.82
CA VAL A 75 9.37 -3.27 3.17
C VAL A 75 10.32 -2.10 3.06
N ARG A 76 9.97 -0.96 3.66
CA ARG A 76 10.83 0.21 3.76
C ARG A 76 11.25 0.42 5.22
N ASP A 77 12.54 0.35 5.47
CA ASP A 77 13.13 0.78 6.72
C ASP A 77 13.21 2.32 6.72
N LEU A 78 12.52 2.97 7.66
CA LEU A 78 12.44 4.42 7.72
C LEU A 78 13.74 5.05 8.25
N GLU A 79 14.49 4.36 9.10
CA GLU A 79 15.79 4.81 9.62
C GLU A 79 16.88 4.71 8.55
N ALA A 80 17.02 3.53 7.95
CA ALA A 80 18.00 3.30 6.87
C ALA A 80 17.58 3.96 5.54
N ARG A 81 16.34 4.40 5.41
CA ARG A 81 15.74 4.93 4.16
C ARG A 81 15.92 3.97 2.98
N ARG A 82 15.76 2.68 3.24
CA ARG A 82 15.97 1.60 2.27
C ARG A 82 14.72 0.79 2.05
N THR A 83 14.38 0.56 0.78
CA THR A 83 13.27 -0.32 0.39
C THR A 83 13.82 -1.64 -0.15
N LEU A 84 13.26 -2.75 0.34
CA LEU A 84 13.50 -4.10 -0.17
C LEU A 84 12.16 -4.67 -0.61
N HIS A 85 12.14 -5.44 -1.71
CA HIS A 85 10.88 -5.89 -2.27
C HIS A 85 10.96 -7.18 -3.07
N PHE A 86 9.82 -7.85 -3.22
CA PHE A 86 9.57 -8.93 -4.17
C PHE A 86 8.38 -8.52 -5.04
N ASN A 87 8.52 -8.49 -6.37
CA ASN A 87 7.52 -8.00 -7.33
C ASN A 87 6.94 -6.61 -6.97
N GLY A 88 7.69 -5.81 -6.22
CA GLY A 88 7.18 -4.56 -5.64
C GLY A 88 6.96 -3.43 -6.63
N LEU A 89 7.45 -3.54 -7.87
CA LEU A 89 7.30 -2.55 -8.93
C LEU A 89 6.05 -2.76 -9.80
N GLU A 90 5.41 -3.93 -9.70
CA GLU A 90 4.19 -4.24 -10.43
C GLU A 90 2.97 -3.59 -9.77
N ALA A 91 1.96 -3.22 -10.56
CA ALA A 91 0.71 -2.66 -10.04
C ALA A 91 -0.22 -3.77 -9.54
N PHE A 92 -0.61 -3.71 -8.28
CA PHE A 92 -1.54 -4.64 -7.63
C PHE A 92 -2.88 -3.98 -7.34
N PRO A 93 -4.04 -4.72 -7.44
CA PRO A 93 -5.35 -4.20 -7.08
C PRO A 93 -5.41 -3.88 -5.59
N GLN A 94 -5.64 -2.62 -5.25
CA GLN A 94 -5.62 -2.15 -3.85
C GLN A 94 -6.84 -2.56 -3.04
N GLN A 95 -8.02 -2.60 -3.69
CA GLN A 95 -9.29 -2.76 -2.97
C GLN A 95 -9.45 -1.66 -1.90
N SER A 96 -9.82 -2.01 -0.67
CA SER A 96 -10.01 -1.03 0.42
C SER A 96 -8.72 -0.39 0.95
N VAL A 97 -7.53 -0.76 0.46
CA VAL A 97 -6.30 0.01 0.73
C VAL A 97 -6.42 1.41 0.15
N SER A 98 -7.10 1.56 -1.00
CA SER A 98 -7.31 2.86 -1.66
C SER A 98 -8.05 3.91 -0.81
N LYS A 99 -8.73 3.51 0.28
CA LYS A 99 -9.34 4.43 1.24
C LYS A 99 -8.32 5.30 1.99
N LEU A 100 -7.06 4.88 2.03
CA LEU A 100 -5.97 5.72 2.55
C LEU A 100 -5.86 7.03 1.78
N TRP A 101 -5.94 6.95 0.46
CA TRP A 101 -5.80 8.12 -0.42
C TRP A 101 -6.99 9.06 -0.28
N VAL A 102 -8.20 8.53 -0.18
CA VAL A 102 -9.41 9.33 0.10
C VAL A 102 -9.29 10.06 1.43
N ALA A 103 -8.81 9.38 2.47
CA ALA A 103 -8.61 10.01 3.79
C ALA A 103 -7.49 11.04 3.77
N MET A 104 -6.37 10.78 3.06
CA MET A 104 -5.27 11.74 2.93
C MET A 104 -5.73 12.99 2.17
N THR A 105 -6.42 12.85 1.04
CA THR A 105 -6.95 13.99 0.29
C THR A 105 -7.95 14.80 1.12
N ALA A 106 -8.81 14.12 1.90
CA ALA A 106 -9.74 14.82 2.78
C ALA A 106 -9.03 15.61 3.89
N LEU A 107 -7.94 15.07 4.41
CA LEU A 107 -7.13 15.73 5.45
C LEU A 107 -6.26 16.85 4.87
N ASP A 108 -5.82 16.74 3.62
CA ASP A 108 -5.20 17.83 2.88
C ASP A 108 -6.18 19.00 2.69
N GLU A 109 -7.44 18.70 2.32
CA GLU A 109 -8.51 19.71 2.28
C GLU A 109 -8.76 20.39 3.66
N VAL A 110 -8.55 19.65 4.76
CA VAL A 110 -8.61 20.21 6.12
C VAL A 110 -7.42 21.12 6.38
N ASP A 111 -6.22 20.70 6.03
CA ASP A 111 -4.99 21.47 6.21
C ASP A 111 -5.01 22.79 5.40
N GLU A 112 -5.69 22.77 4.25
CA GLU A 112 -5.93 23.93 3.38
C GLU A 112 -7.21 24.73 3.73
N GLU A 113 -7.86 24.42 4.86
CA GLU A 113 -9.09 25.08 5.35
C GLU A 113 -10.31 24.98 4.39
N ARG A 114 -10.32 24.00 3.44
CA ARG A 114 -11.44 23.75 2.51
C ARG A 114 -12.47 22.76 3.04
N LEU A 115 -12.11 21.97 4.04
CA LEU A 115 -12.98 21.03 4.74
C LEU A 115 -12.86 21.25 6.27
N ASP A 116 -14.00 21.37 6.96
CA ASP A 116 -14.05 21.31 8.42
C ASP A 116 -14.43 19.89 8.86
N LEU A 117 -13.60 19.27 9.69
CA LEU A 117 -13.87 17.93 10.25
C LEU A 117 -15.18 17.86 11.05
N THR A 118 -15.63 18.99 11.61
CA THR A 118 -16.89 19.10 12.36
C THR A 118 -18.11 19.39 11.47
N GLU A 119 -17.91 19.58 10.15
CA GLU A 119 -19.00 19.77 9.19
C GLU A 119 -19.98 18.61 9.30
N ARG A 120 -21.25 18.94 9.54
CA ARG A 120 -22.32 17.94 9.75
C ARG A 120 -22.70 17.27 8.42
N VAL A 121 -22.84 15.97 8.47
CA VAL A 121 -23.23 15.15 7.34
C VAL A 121 -24.38 14.23 7.70
N GLU A 122 -25.33 14.10 6.77
CA GLU A 122 -26.43 13.15 6.88
C GLU A 122 -26.33 12.14 5.74
N ILE A 123 -26.34 10.86 6.10
CA ILE A 123 -26.34 9.72 5.19
C ILE A 123 -27.73 9.08 5.19
N ARG A 124 -28.31 8.90 4.01
CA ARG A 124 -29.61 8.27 3.78
C ARG A 124 -29.47 7.05 2.86
N ALA A 125 -30.57 6.35 2.61
CA ALA A 125 -30.59 5.17 1.74
C ALA A 125 -29.98 5.38 0.34
N ARG A 126 -30.10 6.58 -0.24
CA ARG A 126 -29.49 6.93 -1.52
C ARG A 126 -27.97 7.05 -1.51
N ASP A 127 -27.37 7.18 -0.32
CA ASP A 127 -25.93 7.34 -0.15
C ASP A 127 -25.22 6.01 0.07
N LEU A 128 -25.96 4.95 0.39
CA LEU A 128 -25.44 3.63 0.64
C LEU A 128 -24.76 3.04 -0.58
N THR A 129 -23.73 2.24 -0.35
CA THR A 129 -22.93 1.56 -1.36
C THR A 129 -23.13 0.04 -1.32
N VAL A 130 -22.09 -0.74 -1.58
CA VAL A 130 -22.12 -2.20 -1.62
C VAL A 130 -21.16 -2.80 -0.58
N PHE A 131 -21.34 -4.06 -0.25
CA PHE A 131 -20.54 -4.88 0.68
C PHE A 131 -20.54 -4.37 2.12
N TYR A 132 -19.35 -4.20 2.71
CA TYR A 132 -19.20 -3.86 4.12
C TYR A 132 -19.47 -2.37 4.36
N GLN A 133 -20.57 -2.08 5.03
CA GLN A 133 -21.04 -0.73 5.33
C GLN A 133 -21.88 -0.73 6.62
N PRO A 134 -21.25 -0.72 7.80
CA PRO A 134 -21.94 -0.69 9.09
C PRO A 134 -22.98 0.43 9.21
N ILE A 135 -22.74 1.58 8.58
CA ILE A 135 -23.69 2.70 8.50
C ILE A 135 -25.06 2.26 7.94
N ARG A 136 -25.10 1.30 7.02
CA ARG A 136 -26.34 0.80 6.42
C ARG A 136 -27.37 0.32 7.46
N ASP A 137 -26.90 -0.37 8.49
CA ASP A 137 -27.81 -0.94 9.49
C ASP A 137 -28.44 0.16 10.37
N ILE A 138 -27.70 1.26 10.59
CA ILE A 138 -28.22 2.45 11.26
C ILE A 138 -29.27 3.14 10.35
N VAL A 139 -28.92 3.36 9.06
CA VAL A 139 -29.85 3.99 8.11
C VAL A 139 -31.12 3.15 7.93
N ARG A 140 -31.02 1.83 7.92
CA ARG A 140 -32.20 0.94 7.83
C ARG A 140 -33.11 1.02 9.05
N ARG A 141 -32.53 1.14 10.24
CA ARG A 141 -33.27 1.25 11.50
C ARG A 141 -33.88 2.62 11.70
N ASP A 142 -33.10 3.70 11.47
CA ASP A 142 -33.42 5.06 11.90
C ASP A 142 -33.79 5.98 10.71
N GLY A 143 -33.77 5.45 9.48
CA GLY A 143 -34.02 6.22 8.23
C GLY A 143 -32.86 7.10 7.78
N ARG A 144 -31.92 7.39 8.66
CA ARG A 144 -30.72 8.21 8.42
C ARG A 144 -29.61 7.89 9.42
N PHE A 145 -28.39 8.28 9.05
CA PHE A 145 -27.23 8.40 9.93
C PHE A 145 -26.71 9.82 9.87
N ALA A 146 -26.65 10.50 11.02
CA ALA A 146 -26.12 11.86 11.12
C ALA A 146 -24.80 11.84 11.91
N SER A 147 -23.75 12.48 11.35
CA SER A 147 -22.40 12.50 11.90
C SER A 147 -21.63 13.72 11.41
N ASP A 148 -20.31 13.65 11.39
CA ASP A 148 -19.38 14.62 10.84
C ASP A 148 -18.24 13.92 10.07
N TYR A 149 -17.36 14.69 9.44
CA TYR A 149 -16.29 14.11 8.61
C TYR A 149 -15.18 13.47 9.44
N ALA A 150 -14.97 13.88 10.71
CA ALA A 150 -14.03 13.19 11.59
C ALA A 150 -14.45 11.73 11.84
N ASP A 151 -15.74 11.50 12.19
CA ASP A 151 -16.29 10.14 12.37
C ASP A 151 -16.31 9.35 11.06
N LEU A 152 -16.58 10.00 9.91
CA LEU A 152 -16.55 9.30 8.63
C LEU A 152 -15.14 8.82 8.27
N ILE A 153 -14.09 9.63 8.50
CA ILE A 153 -12.70 9.23 8.28
C ILE A 153 -12.34 8.05 9.19
N GLU A 154 -12.69 8.12 10.47
CA GLU A 154 -12.47 7.02 11.41
C GLU A 154 -13.14 5.73 10.92
N ARG A 155 -14.41 5.78 10.49
CA ARG A 155 -15.14 4.62 9.96
C ARG A 155 -14.55 4.08 8.68
N ALA A 156 -14.16 4.95 7.74
CA ALA A 156 -13.57 4.55 6.47
C ALA A 156 -12.22 3.81 6.68
N ILE A 157 -11.42 4.27 7.63
CA ILE A 157 -10.09 3.73 7.91
C ILE A 157 -10.17 2.56 8.88
N ALA A 158 -10.68 2.76 10.09
CA ALA A 158 -10.64 1.75 11.16
C ALA A 158 -11.66 0.61 10.94
N GLU A 159 -12.85 0.92 10.44
CA GLU A 159 -13.89 -0.09 10.16
C GLU A 159 -13.91 -0.52 8.69
N SER A 160 -13.28 0.26 7.79
CA SER A 160 -13.37 0.03 6.34
C SER A 160 -14.79 0.18 5.76
N ASP A 161 -15.63 1.06 6.36
CA ASP A 161 -16.98 1.32 5.89
C ASP A 161 -16.98 1.96 4.49
N ASN A 162 -17.59 1.28 3.52
CA ASN A 162 -17.63 1.71 2.13
C ASN A 162 -18.48 2.96 1.95
N THR A 163 -19.58 3.09 2.69
CA THR A 163 -20.47 4.27 2.61
C THR A 163 -19.81 5.51 3.19
N ALA A 164 -19.09 5.39 4.32
CA ALA A 164 -18.30 6.48 4.87
C ALA A 164 -17.28 6.98 3.84
N ASN A 165 -16.50 6.06 3.24
CA ASN A 165 -15.50 6.38 2.24
C ASN A 165 -16.11 7.12 1.03
N ASP A 166 -17.17 6.57 0.42
CA ASP A 166 -17.79 7.17 -0.76
C ASP A 166 -18.46 8.52 -0.44
N ARG A 167 -18.87 8.74 0.82
CA ARG A 167 -19.38 10.04 1.25
C ARG A 167 -18.28 11.08 1.35
N ILE A 168 -17.11 10.70 1.90
CA ILE A 168 -15.91 11.56 1.92
C ILE A 168 -15.49 11.87 0.48
N LEU A 169 -15.33 10.83 -0.35
CA LEU A 169 -14.91 10.95 -1.75
C LEU A 169 -15.76 11.99 -2.51
N ARG A 170 -17.08 11.93 -2.35
CA ARG A 170 -17.99 12.92 -2.98
C ARG A 170 -17.78 14.34 -2.45
N ARG A 171 -17.42 14.52 -1.16
CA ARG A 171 -17.21 15.84 -0.57
C ARG A 171 -15.94 16.51 -1.08
N ILE A 172 -14.90 15.73 -1.32
CA ILE A 172 -13.61 16.24 -1.76
C ILE A 172 -13.50 16.38 -3.30
N GLY A 173 -14.57 16.15 -4.06
CA GLY A 173 -14.57 16.34 -5.51
C GLY A 173 -14.47 15.06 -6.35
N GLY A 174 -14.51 13.88 -5.73
CA GLY A 174 -14.54 12.60 -6.46
C GLY A 174 -13.17 11.99 -6.75
N PRO A 175 -13.13 10.98 -7.62
CA PRO A 175 -11.88 10.25 -7.93
C PRO A 175 -10.77 11.12 -8.50
N GLU A 176 -11.12 12.12 -9.32
CA GLU A 176 -10.16 13.05 -9.92
C GLU A 176 -9.39 13.84 -8.85
N ALA A 177 -10.08 14.35 -7.83
CA ALA A 177 -9.42 15.08 -6.75
C ALA A 177 -8.43 14.20 -5.96
N VAL A 178 -8.70 12.91 -5.80
CA VAL A 178 -7.77 11.97 -5.18
C VAL A 178 -6.57 11.72 -6.08
N GLN A 179 -6.78 11.57 -7.39
CA GLN A 179 -5.67 11.39 -8.33
C GLN A 179 -4.80 12.66 -8.41
N ASP A 180 -5.41 13.85 -8.45
CA ASP A 180 -4.69 15.14 -8.44
C ASP A 180 -3.82 15.30 -7.17
N PHE A 181 -4.34 14.88 -6.00
CA PHE A 181 -3.55 14.85 -4.76
C PHE A 181 -2.34 13.91 -4.89
N LEU A 182 -2.54 12.70 -5.40
CA LEU A 182 -1.46 11.72 -5.60
C LEU A 182 -0.41 12.26 -6.59
N ASP A 183 -0.84 12.79 -7.71
CA ASP A 183 0.04 13.33 -8.76
C ASP A 183 0.80 14.56 -8.26
N GLY A 184 0.14 15.47 -7.55
CA GLY A 184 0.74 16.66 -6.95
C GLY A 184 1.83 16.34 -5.91
N HIS A 185 1.75 15.16 -5.29
CA HIS A 185 2.77 14.66 -4.37
C HIS A 185 3.77 13.71 -5.01
N GLY A 186 3.78 13.52 -6.34
CA GLY A 186 4.68 12.60 -7.03
C GLY A 186 4.42 11.13 -6.69
N LEU A 187 3.15 10.76 -6.45
CA LEU A 187 2.67 9.41 -6.15
C LEU A 187 1.83 8.83 -7.32
N SER A 188 2.09 9.28 -8.54
CA SER A 188 1.28 9.00 -9.74
C SER A 188 1.21 7.53 -10.14
N SER A 189 2.13 6.68 -9.69
CA SER A 189 2.04 5.23 -9.84
C SER A 189 0.92 4.60 -9.01
N ILE A 190 0.41 5.30 -8.00
CA ILE A 190 -0.78 4.89 -7.25
C ILE A 190 -2.00 5.41 -7.99
N ARG A 191 -2.80 4.50 -8.53
CA ARG A 191 -4.01 4.87 -9.28
C ARG A 191 -5.26 4.88 -8.39
N PHE A 192 -6.12 5.88 -8.62
CA PHE A 192 -7.44 5.97 -8.01
C PHE A 192 -8.48 6.34 -9.06
N GLY A 193 -9.10 5.34 -9.70
CA GLY A 193 -9.90 5.58 -10.91
C GLY A 193 -11.40 5.74 -10.68
N THR A 194 -11.98 5.30 -9.55
CA THR A 194 -13.44 5.32 -9.37
C THR A 194 -13.88 5.10 -7.92
N ASP A 195 -15.18 5.36 -7.64
CA ASP A 195 -15.78 5.08 -6.33
C ASP A 195 -16.00 3.57 -6.10
N GLU A 196 -16.25 3.20 -4.84
CA GLU A 196 -16.37 1.80 -4.44
C GLU A 196 -17.54 1.09 -5.12
N ARG A 197 -18.70 1.77 -5.29
CA ARG A 197 -19.88 1.18 -5.91
C ARG A 197 -19.68 0.84 -7.38
N SER A 198 -19.03 1.72 -8.11
CA SER A 198 -18.72 1.55 -9.54
C SER A 198 -17.68 0.46 -9.74
N LYS A 199 -16.55 0.50 -8.96
CA LYS A 199 -15.50 -0.49 -9.00
C LYS A 199 -16.04 -1.89 -8.74
N GLN A 200 -16.75 -2.08 -7.65
CA GLN A 200 -17.25 -3.40 -7.27
C GLN A 200 -18.31 -3.94 -8.22
N SER A 201 -19.11 -3.06 -8.83
CA SER A 201 -20.05 -3.49 -9.86
C SER A 201 -19.35 -3.94 -11.13
N ALA A 202 -18.36 -3.18 -11.59
CA ALA A 202 -17.58 -3.51 -12.79
C ALA A 202 -16.84 -4.85 -12.63
N ILE A 203 -16.21 -5.12 -11.49
CA ILE A 203 -15.54 -6.41 -11.19
C ILE A 203 -16.52 -7.59 -11.30
N ALA A 204 -17.79 -7.37 -10.96
CA ALA A 204 -18.84 -8.38 -11.05
C ALA A 204 -19.49 -8.47 -12.45
N GLY A 205 -19.07 -7.68 -13.44
CA GLY A 205 -19.68 -7.58 -14.77
C GLY A 205 -21.04 -6.87 -14.77
N LEU A 206 -21.26 -5.97 -13.81
CA LEU A 206 -22.50 -5.21 -13.60
C LEU A 206 -22.24 -3.70 -13.72
N ASP A 207 -23.29 -2.97 -14.08
CA ASP A 207 -23.37 -1.53 -13.87
C ASP A 207 -24.06 -1.26 -12.52
N TRP A 208 -23.60 -0.21 -11.81
CA TRP A 208 -24.17 0.13 -10.51
C TRP A 208 -25.65 0.49 -10.59
N ARG A 209 -26.41 0.00 -9.62
CA ARG A 209 -27.80 0.40 -9.36
C ARG A 209 -27.99 0.61 -7.87
N GLN A 210 -28.71 1.66 -7.46
CA GLN A 210 -28.91 1.97 -6.03
C GLN A 210 -29.60 0.83 -5.26
N SER A 211 -30.41 0.01 -5.94
CA SER A 211 -31.02 -1.20 -5.34
C SER A 211 -29.97 -2.19 -4.82
N TYR A 212 -28.76 -2.21 -5.37
CA TYR A 212 -27.68 -3.10 -4.94
C TYR A 212 -27.13 -2.77 -3.55
N ALA A 213 -27.36 -1.56 -3.04
CA ALA A 213 -27.03 -1.17 -1.68
C ALA A 213 -27.86 -1.91 -0.62
N GLN A 214 -28.93 -2.58 -1.03
CA GLN A 214 -29.94 -3.15 -0.14
C GLN A 214 -29.88 -4.68 -0.13
N GLY A 215 -29.66 -5.26 1.06
CA GLY A 215 -29.77 -6.71 1.30
C GLY A 215 -28.94 -7.56 0.33
N PRO A 216 -29.52 -8.65 -0.24
CA PRO A 216 -28.83 -9.56 -1.14
C PRO A 216 -28.82 -9.10 -2.62
N ALA A 217 -29.45 -7.97 -2.95
CA ALA A 217 -29.74 -7.57 -4.34
C ALA A 217 -28.49 -7.53 -5.25
N PHE A 218 -27.34 -7.11 -4.73
CA PHE A 218 -26.08 -7.15 -5.47
C PHE A 218 -25.67 -8.59 -5.81
N PHE A 219 -25.69 -9.46 -4.83
CA PHE A 219 -25.28 -10.87 -4.99
C PHE A 219 -26.24 -11.59 -5.95
N GLU A 220 -27.54 -11.36 -5.83
CA GLU A 220 -28.54 -11.91 -6.74
C GLU A 220 -28.36 -11.43 -8.17
N ALA A 221 -28.04 -10.14 -8.37
CA ALA A 221 -27.76 -9.60 -9.68
C ALA A 221 -26.46 -10.18 -10.26
N ARG A 222 -25.41 -10.28 -9.46
CA ARG A 222 -24.13 -10.88 -9.83
C ARG A 222 -24.28 -12.34 -10.22
N ASP A 223 -25.05 -13.11 -9.48
CA ASP A 223 -25.24 -14.55 -9.72
C ASP A 223 -26.08 -14.85 -10.97
N ARG A 224 -26.78 -13.82 -11.55
CA ARG A 224 -27.46 -13.89 -12.83
C ARG A 224 -26.56 -13.51 -14.02
N VAL A 225 -25.38 -12.93 -13.77
CA VAL A 225 -24.42 -12.61 -14.84
C VAL A 225 -23.84 -13.93 -15.36
N PRO A 226 -23.83 -14.18 -16.67
CA PRO A 226 -23.20 -15.35 -17.24
C PRO A 226 -21.73 -15.48 -16.80
N ASP A 227 -21.27 -16.69 -16.48
CA ASP A 227 -19.91 -16.94 -16.00
C ASP A 227 -18.83 -16.43 -16.96
N SER A 228 -19.06 -16.50 -18.27
CA SER A 228 -18.15 -15.94 -19.27
C SER A 228 -17.96 -14.42 -19.11
N ARG A 229 -19.04 -13.67 -18.91
CA ARG A 229 -18.99 -12.22 -18.68
C ARG A 229 -18.37 -11.88 -17.33
N ARG A 230 -18.67 -12.66 -16.29
CA ARG A 230 -18.03 -12.50 -14.97
C ARG A 230 -16.53 -12.76 -15.05
N ARG A 231 -16.15 -13.81 -15.79
CA ARG A 231 -14.73 -14.13 -16.04
C ARG A 231 -14.03 -12.99 -16.75
N GLU A 232 -14.60 -12.49 -17.83
CA GLU A 232 -14.06 -11.36 -18.60
C GLU A 232 -13.87 -10.13 -17.71
N ALA A 233 -14.88 -9.72 -16.94
CA ALA A 233 -14.81 -8.57 -16.04
C ALA A 233 -13.75 -8.75 -14.95
N PHE A 234 -13.67 -9.95 -14.36
CA PHE A 234 -12.69 -10.29 -13.33
C PHE A 234 -11.25 -10.26 -13.87
N GLU A 235 -11.00 -10.85 -15.04
CA GLU A 235 -9.68 -10.85 -15.69
C GLU A 235 -9.29 -9.44 -16.17
N THR A 236 -10.22 -8.65 -16.70
CA THR A 236 -9.96 -7.26 -17.07
C THR A 236 -9.49 -6.45 -15.87
N TYR A 237 -10.18 -6.58 -14.74
CA TYR A 237 -9.76 -5.90 -13.50
C TYR A 237 -8.39 -6.35 -13.00
N LEU A 238 -8.09 -7.65 -13.06
CA LEU A 238 -6.79 -8.17 -12.61
C LEU A 238 -5.64 -7.80 -13.53
N ALA A 239 -5.90 -7.70 -14.84
CA ALA A 239 -4.89 -7.33 -15.83
C ALA A 239 -4.51 -5.84 -15.75
N ASP A 240 -5.49 -4.97 -15.48
CA ASP A 240 -5.29 -3.52 -15.38
C ASP A 240 -6.22 -2.92 -14.31
N PRO A 241 -5.90 -3.07 -13.02
CA PRO A 241 -6.75 -2.60 -11.94
C PRO A 241 -6.86 -1.08 -11.94
N VAL A 242 -8.11 -0.56 -11.98
CA VAL A 242 -8.39 0.89 -11.94
C VAL A 242 -7.89 1.56 -10.65
N ASP A 243 -7.66 0.76 -9.61
CA ASP A 243 -7.07 1.14 -8.34
C ASP A 243 -5.68 0.48 -8.15
N GLY A 244 -4.93 0.28 -9.24
CA GLY A 244 -3.64 -0.38 -9.19
C GLY A 244 -2.57 0.45 -8.50
N ALA A 245 -1.73 -0.19 -7.66
CA ALA A 245 -0.58 0.46 -7.05
C ALA A 245 0.60 -0.51 -6.87
N PRO A 246 1.84 -0.07 -7.15
CA PRO A 246 3.05 -0.81 -6.79
C PRO A 246 3.23 -0.83 -5.27
N PRO A 247 3.54 -1.98 -4.65
CA PRO A 247 3.90 -2.05 -3.23
C PRO A 247 4.98 -1.05 -2.79
N VAL A 248 5.99 -0.79 -3.63
CA VAL A 248 7.06 0.18 -3.34
C VAL A 248 6.50 1.61 -3.21
N ALA A 249 5.55 1.99 -4.06
CA ALA A 249 4.92 3.31 -3.99
C ALA A 249 4.07 3.46 -2.73
N ILE A 250 3.38 2.38 -2.32
CA ILE A 250 2.59 2.39 -1.08
C ILE A 250 3.48 2.57 0.15
N VAL A 251 4.61 1.84 0.25
CA VAL A 251 5.50 1.98 1.42
C VAL A 251 6.20 3.33 1.44
N GLU A 252 6.50 3.93 0.29
CA GLU A 252 7.03 5.29 0.22
C GLU A 252 5.98 6.32 0.67
N ALA A 253 4.73 6.21 0.19
CA ALA A 253 3.65 7.09 0.63
C ALA A 253 3.42 6.99 2.15
N LEU A 254 3.42 5.78 2.72
CA LEU A 254 3.32 5.56 4.16
C LEU A 254 4.50 6.14 4.95
N ALA A 255 5.72 6.01 4.43
CA ALA A 255 6.91 6.60 5.03
C ALA A 255 6.86 8.14 5.02
N ARG A 256 6.42 8.74 3.91
CA ARG A 256 6.23 10.19 3.79
C ARG A 256 5.10 10.69 4.69
N LEU A 257 3.99 9.97 4.79
CA LEU A 257 2.93 10.26 5.77
C LEU A 257 3.50 10.25 7.19
N TYR A 258 4.25 9.23 7.56
CA TYR A 258 4.82 9.09 8.91
C TYR A 258 5.77 10.23 9.26
N ARG A 259 6.55 10.74 8.29
CA ARG A 259 7.46 11.88 8.47
C ARG A 259 6.75 13.24 8.47
N GLY A 260 5.46 13.31 8.12
CA GLY A 260 4.73 14.57 7.96
C GLY A 260 5.01 15.30 6.64
N ASP A 261 5.49 14.58 5.61
CA ASP A 261 5.82 15.14 4.30
C ASP A 261 4.59 15.34 3.40
N LEU A 262 3.43 14.75 3.77
CA LEU A 262 2.20 14.77 2.97
C LEU A 262 1.06 15.60 3.60
N LEU A 263 1.03 15.73 4.92
CA LEU A 263 -0.04 16.36 5.68
C LEU A 263 0.54 17.12 6.87
N SER A 264 -0.23 18.04 7.45
CA SER A 264 0.13 18.67 8.72
C SER A 264 0.33 17.62 9.84
N ASN A 265 1.01 18.00 10.91
CA ASN A 265 1.20 17.14 12.09
C ASN A 265 -0.13 16.70 12.72
N ALA A 266 -1.15 17.57 12.71
CA ALA A 266 -2.47 17.25 13.26
C ALA A 266 -3.19 16.21 12.41
N SER A 267 -3.25 16.40 11.10
CA SER A 267 -3.86 15.50 10.14
C SER A 267 -3.11 14.16 10.07
N THR A 268 -1.78 14.19 10.07
CA THR A 268 -0.93 12.98 10.17
C THR A 268 -1.28 12.17 11.43
N SER A 269 -1.32 12.84 12.59
CA SER A 269 -1.64 12.18 13.88
C SER A 269 -3.03 11.57 13.90
N LEU A 270 -4.02 12.25 13.32
CA LEU A 270 -5.39 11.77 13.19
C LEU A 270 -5.45 10.47 12.35
N LEU A 271 -4.82 10.48 11.18
CA LEU A 271 -4.82 9.32 10.28
C LEU A 271 -4.06 8.14 10.88
N LEU A 272 -2.87 8.37 11.44
CA LEU A 272 -2.09 7.33 12.11
C LEU A 272 -2.84 6.75 13.33
N GLY A 273 -3.58 7.60 14.05
CA GLY A 273 -4.48 7.18 15.13
C GLY A 273 -5.60 6.27 14.62
N ALA A 274 -6.28 6.63 13.52
CA ALA A 274 -7.31 5.78 12.92
C ALA A 274 -6.75 4.43 12.44
N LEU A 275 -5.56 4.42 11.82
CA LEU A 275 -4.87 3.20 11.40
C LEU A 275 -4.52 2.27 12.58
N SER A 276 -4.17 2.81 13.75
CA SER A 276 -3.88 2.00 14.94
C SER A 276 -5.12 1.30 15.51
N ARG A 277 -6.31 1.84 15.23
CA ARG A 277 -7.61 1.29 15.65
C ARG A 277 -8.27 0.40 14.60
N THR A 278 -7.56 0.04 13.52
CA THR A 278 -8.09 -0.84 12.47
C THR A 278 -8.62 -2.15 13.05
N LYS A 279 -9.91 -2.42 12.78
CA LYS A 279 -10.63 -3.62 13.24
C LYS A 279 -10.56 -4.78 12.24
N SER A 280 -10.35 -4.47 10.96
CA SER A 280 -10.31 -5.47 9.88
C SER A 280 -8.97 -6.19 9.82
N GLY A 281 -9.00 -7.51 9.55
CA GLY A 281 -7.80 -8.33 9.33
C GLY A 281 -6.83 -8.45 10.52
N PRO A 282 -7.30 -8.68 11.76
CA PRO A 282 -6.42 -8.77 12.93
C PRO A 282 -5.40 -9.92 12.82
N GLN A 283 -5.68 -10.92 11.96
CA GLN A 283 -4.80 -12.07 11.71
C GLN A 283 -3.87 -11.88 10.49
N ARG A 284 -3.80 -10.67 9.90
CA ARG A 284 -2.87 -10.35 8.81
C ARG A 284 -1.54 -9.84 9.37
N LEU A 285 -1.05 -8.68 8.94
CA LEU A 285 0.22 -8.11 9.43
C LEU A 285 0.29 -8.05 10.96
N LYS A 286 -0.81 -7.61 11.59
CA LYS A 286 -0.86 -7.41 13.05
C LYS A 286 -0.51 -8.66 13.85
N ALA A 287 -0.99 -9.83 13.44
CA ALA A 287 -0.69 -11.08 14.15
C ALA A 287 0.73 -11.61 13.92
N GLY A 288 1.48 -11.05 12.97
CA GLY A 288 2.90 -11.36 12.76
C GLY A 288 3.85 -10.51 13.60
N ALA A 289 3.36 -9.40 14.14
CA ALA A 289 4.18 -8.48 14.93
C ALA A 289 4.42 -9.03 16.35
N PRO A 290 5.62 -8.77 16.95
CA PRO A 290 5.82 -8.98 18.38
C PRO A 290 4.78 -8.21 19.20
N GLU A 291 4.46 -8.71 20.40
CA GLU A 291 3.35 -8.20 21.24
C GLU A 291 3.53 -6.72 21.62
N ASP A 292 4.78 -6.28 21.78
CA ASP A 292 5.18 -4.93 22.17
C ASP A 292 5.35 -3.97 20.98
N TRP A 293 5.14 -4.44 19.74
CA TRP A 293 5.23 -3.59 18.56
C TRP A 293 3.89 -2.92 18.25
N LEU A 294 3.94 -1.63 17.90
CA LEU A 294 2.76 -0.89 17.48
C LEU A 294 2.49 -1.12 15.98
N VAL A 295 1.29 -1.60 15.67
CA VAL A 295 0.84 -1.83 14.28
C VAL A 295 -0.26 -0.83 13.90
N ARG A 296 -0.03 -0.14 12.80
CA ARG A 296 -0.97 0.78 12.14
C ARG A 296 -1.18 0.29 10.72
N HIS A 297 -2.38 -0.19 10.38
CA HIS A 297 -2.55 -0.86 9.09
C HIS A 297 -3.90 -0.62 8.44
N LYS A 298 -3.98 -0.88 7.14
CA LYS A 298 -5.20 -0.87 6.33
C LYS A 298 -5.27 -2.10 5.44
N THR A 299 -6.38 -2.81 5.52
CA THR A 299 -6.61 -4.02 4.73
C THR A 299 -7.37 -3.73 3.44
N GLY A 300 -7.16 -4.57 2.43
CA GLY A 300 -7.95 -4.65 1.21
C GLY A 300 -8.38 -6.09 0.95
N THR A 301 -9.66 -6.30 0.55
CA THR A 301 -10.17 -7.63 0.22
C THR A 301 -11.13 -7.51 -0.94
N GLY A 302 -10.82 -8.18 -2.05
CA GLY A 302 -11.59 -8.17 -3.29
C GLY A 302 -12.62 -9.28 -3.35
N GLN A 303 -13.25 -9.37 -4.52
CA GLN A 303 -14.27 -10.37 -4.78
C GLN A 303 -13.68 -11.76 -4.99
N PHE A 304 -14.53 -12.74 -4.82
CA PHE A 304 -14.21 -14.14 -5.05
C PHE A 304 -15.01 -14.65 -6.25
N PHE A 305 -14.33 -15.28 -7.20
CA PHE A 305 -14.95 -15.89 -8.35
C PHE A 305 -14.21 -17.17 -8.75
N ASP A 306 -14.97 -18.26 -8.96
CA ASP A 306 -14.48 -19.56 -9.43
C ASP A 306 -13.23 -20.08 -8.67
N GLY A 307 -13.28 -19.98 -7.35
CA GLY A 307 -12.17 -20.43 -6.50
C GLY A 307 -11.01 -19.43 -6.38
N GLU A 308 -11.04 -18.29 -7.04
CA GLU A 308 -10.01 -17.25 -6.99
C GLU A 308 -10.47 -16.01 -6.21
N GLN A 309 -9.56 -15.46 -5.43
CA GLN A 309 -9.70 -14.15 -4.77
C GLN A 309 -8.99 -13.08 -5.59
N SER A 310 -9.68 -11.95 -5.89
CA SER A 310 -9.08 -10.77 -6.52
C SER A 310 -8.71 -9.71 -5.49
N GLY A 311 -7.45 -9.65 -5.11
CA GLY A 311 -6.97 -8.72 -4.09
C GLY A 311 -7.20 -9.21 -2.66
N TYR A 312 -6.10 -9.48 -1.95
CA TYR A 312 -6.08 -9.75 -0.53
C TYR A 312 -4.84 -9.11 0.06
N ASN A 313 -5.01 -7.93 0.66
CA ASN A 313 -3.93 -7.01 0.94
C ASN A 313 -3.92 -6.60 2.41
N ASP A 314 -2.73 -6.28 2.91
CA ASP A 314 -2.55 -5.53 4.14
C ASP A 314 -1.32 -4.64 4.01
N VAL A 315 -1.46 -3.36 4.31
CA VAL A 315 -0.38 -2.37 4.23
C VAL A 315 -0.37 -1.51 5.49
N GLY A 316 0.80 -1.07 5.92
CA GLY A 316 0.85 -0.26 7.13
C GLY A 316 2.24 0.02 7.64
N LEU A 317 2.29 0.51 8.87
CA LEU A 317 3.49 0.81 9.62
C LEU A 317 3.57 -0.11 10.84
N VAL A 318 4.72 -0.71 11.06
CA VAL A 318 5.05 -1.41 12.29
C VAL A 318 6.19 -0.68 12.98
N THR A 319 6.07 -0.45 14.29
CA THR A 319 7.03 0.35 15.06
C THR A 319 7.50 -0.48 16.25
N SER A 320 8.81 -0.65 16.40
CA SER A 320 9.42 -1.37 17.53
C SER A 320 9.32 -0.55 18.83
N PRO A 321 9.53 -1.16 20.01
CA PRO A 321 9.56 -0.46 21.30
C PRO A 321 10.61 0.66 21.36
N GLU A 322 11.70 0.54 20.60
CA GLU A 322 12.76 1.54 20.50
C GLU A 322 12.42 2.69 19.55
N GLY A 323 11.22 2.67 18.93
CA GLY A 323 10.71 3.71 18.05
C GLY A 323 11.09 3.57 16.58
N ARG A 324 11.84 2.54 16.18
CA ARG A 324 12.18 2.29 14.77
C ARG A 324 10.94 1.84 14.01
N SER A 325 10.73 2.41 12.85
CA SER A 325 9.50 2.20 12.08
C SER A 325 9.77 1.63 10.69
N TYR A 326 8.91 0.74 10.26
CA TYR A 326 8.95 0.05 8.97
C TYR A 326 7.60 0.21 8.28
N ALA A 327 7.61 0.70 7.03
CA ALA A 327 6.44 0.64 6.18
C ALA A 327 6.43 -0.70 5.44
N ILE A 328 5.29 -1.39 5.47
CA ILE A 328 5.11 -2.71 4.89
C ILE A 328 3.90 -2.71 3.97
N ALA A 329 4.04 -3.28 2.78
CA ALA A 329 2.93 -3.59 1.89
C ALA A 329 3.02 -5.05 1.47
N VAL A 330 1.97 -5.83 1.74
CA VAL A 330 1.81 -7.20 1.25
C VAL A 330 0.52 -7.27 0.47
N MET A 331 0.66 -7.48 -0.82
CA MET A 331 -0.44 -7.44 -1.78
C MET A 331 -0.52 -8.75 -2.57
N ILE A 332 -1.68 -9.37 -2.58
CA ILE A 332 -1.98 -10.56 -3.37
C ILE A 332 -3.00 -10.15 -4.44
N ALA A 333 -2.60 -10.09 -5.71
CA ALA A 333 -3.50 -9.77 -6.80
C ALA A 333 -4.52 -10.89 -7.02
N ARG A 334 -4.05 -12.14 -7.08
CA ARG A 334 -4.89 -13.32 -7.26
C ARG A 334 -4.31 -14.55 -6.58
N THR A 335 -5.17 -15.39 -6.02
CA THR A 335 -4.79 -16.67 -5.42
C THR A 335 -6.00 -17.58 -5.24
N ARG A 336 -5.73 -18.90 -5.26
CA ARG A 336 -6.67 -19.95 -4.83
C ARG A 336 -6.38 -20.46 -3.43
N GLU A 337 -5.29 -20.00 -2.80
CA GLU A 337 -4.92 -20.42 -1.47
C GLU A 337 -5.99 -20.08 -0.44
N PRO A 338 -6.25 -20.93 0.54
CA PRO A 338 -7.20 -20.64 1.60
C PRO A 338 -6.75 -19.47 2.47
N THR A 339 -7.72 -18.76 3.05
CA THR A 339 -7.48 -17.57 3.87
C THR A 339 -6.41 -17.74 4.96
N PRO A 340 -6.31 -18.86 5.69
CA PRO A 340 -5.25 -19.04 6.69
C PRO A 340 -3.84 -18.95 6.11
N LEU A 341 -3.59 -19.53 4.94
CA LEU A 341 -2.27 -19.47 4.30
C LEU A 341 -1.92 -18.06 3.80
N ARG A 342 -2.92 -17.29 3.33
CA ARG A 342 -2.73 -15.88 2.98
C ARG A 342 -2.32 -15.05 4.19
N MET A 343 -2.97 -15.29 5.33
CA MET A 343 -2.67 -14.60 6.60
C MET A 343 -1.30 -15.01 7.13
N GLU A 344 -0.96 -16.30 7.09
CA GLU A 344 0.34 -16.83 7.50
C GLU A 344 1.49 -16.16 6.73
N MET A 345 1.37 -16.06 5.40
CA MET A 345 2.37 -15.40 4.55
C MET A 345 2.58 -13.94 4.96
N MET A 346 1.51 -13.18 5.24
CA MET A 346 1.60 -11.80 5.72
C MET A 346 2.30 -11.71 7.08
N GLN A 347 2.01 -12.63 7.99
CA GLN A 347 2.65 -12.72 9.30
C GLN A 347 4.13 -13.06 9.17
N GLU A 348 4.51 -13.95 8.23
CA GLU A 348 5.93 -14.27 7.97
C GLU A 348 6.73 -13.03 7.55
N VAL A 349 6.15 -12.15 6.72
CA VAL A 349 6.80 -10.88 6.33
C VAL A 349 7.11 -10.03 7.56
N VAL A 350 6.14 -9.83 8.46
CA VAL A 350 6.37 -9.03 9.67
C VAL A 350 7.37 -9.69 10.62
N ARG A 351 7.31 -11.03 10.78
CA ARG A 351 8.32 -11.77 11.54
C ARG A 351 9.73 -11.62 10.95
N ALA A 352 9.85 -11.56 9.60
CA ALA A 352 11.13 -11.31 8.93
C ALA A 352 11.64 -9.90 9.22
N VAL A 353 10.76 -8.89 9.24
CA VAL A 353 11.11 -7.51 9.62
C VAL A 353 11.58 -7.43 11.08
N ALA A 354 10.93 -8.13 12.02
CA ALA A 354 11.34 -8.15 13.41
C ALA A 354 12.74 -8.79 13.59
N ARG A 355 13.03 -9.88 12.85
CA ARG A 355 14.38 -10.46 12.82
C ARG A 355 15.41 -9.53 12.20
N TYR A 356 15.03 -8.80 11.18
CA TYR A 356 15.87 -7.78 10.56
C TYR A 356 16.20 -6.66 11.54
N ASP A 357 15.20 -6.11 12.23
CA ASP A 357 15.38 -5.07 13.24
C ASP A 357 16.42 -5.49 14.30
N ALA A 358 16.25 -6.69 14.86
CA ALA A 358 17.17 -7.23 15.86
C ALA A 358 18.60 -7.42 15.30
N ALA A 359 18.73 -7.87 14.03
CA ALA A 359 20.04 -8.09 13.42
C ALA A 359 20.72 -6.79 12.96
N GLN A 360 19.96 -5.79 12.55
CA GLN A 360 20.48 -4.51 12.04
C GLN A 360 20.84 -3.54 13.17
N TYR A 361 20.06 -3.55 14.27
CA TYR A 361 20.11 -2.54 15.30
C TYR A 361 20.33 -3.08 16.72
N GLY A 362 20.27 -4.41 16.95
CA GLY A 362 20.35 -5.03 18.28
C GLY A 362 21.65 -4.75 19.02
N ASP A 363 22.80 -4.70 18.33
CA ASP A 363 24.10 -4.42 18.92
C ASP A 363 24.27 -2.95 19.37
N GLN A 364 23.47 -2.02 18.81
CA GLN A 364 23.53 -0.60 19.20
C GLN A 364 22.83 -0.34 20.55
N ALA A 365 21.82 -1.13 20.91
CA ALA A 365 21.12 -1.03 22.18
C ALA A 365 22.03 -1.46 23.37
N SER A 366 22.96 -2.38 23.13
CA SER A 366 23.91 -2.86 24.17
C SER A 366 25.08 -1.91 24.41
N SER A 367 25.43 -1.04 23.48
CA SER A 367 26.55 -0.09 23.59
C SER A 367 26.15 1.25 24.22
N GLY A 368 24.86 1.58 24.31
CA GLY A 368 24.35 2.83 24.89
C GLY A 368 24.17 2.82 26.43
N SER A 369 24.35 1.68 27.10
CA SER A 369 24.05 1.50 28.53
C SER A 369 25.28 1.57 29.46
N VAL A 370 26.38 2.19 29.06
CA VAL A 370 27.53 2.40 29.94
C VAL A 370 27.78 3.90 30.17
N ALA A 371 26.80 4.57 30.78
CA ALA A 371 27.06 5.80 31.56
C ALA A 371 26.97 5.41 33.02
N GLY A 372 28.12 5.13 33.61
CA GLY A 372 28.26 4.83 35.05
C GLY A 372 27.74 5.98 35.91
N PRO A 373 27.37 5.72 37.17
CA PRO A 373 26.79 6.73 38.04
C PRO A 373 27.82 7.82 38.37
N ALA A 374 27.42 9.07 38.12
CA ALA A 374 28.18 10.25 38.49
C ALA A 374 28.49 10.22 40.01
N ALA A 375 29.76 10.31 40.36
CA ALA A 375 30.21 10.40 41.74
C ALA A 375 29.61 11.63 42.44
N PRO A 376 29.22 11.55 43.73
CA PRO A 376 28.64 12.68 44.45
C PRO A 376 29.69 13.77 44.72
N LEU A 377 29.37 14.99 44.35
CA LEU A 377 30.11 16.20 44.70
C LEU A 377 30.21 16.33 46.21
N ARG A 378 31.45 16.28 46.74
CA ARG A 378 31.74 16.59 48.15
C ARG A 378 31.43 18.07 48.42
N SER A 379 30.53 18.29 49.36
CA SER A 379 30.25 19.61 49.91
C SER A 379 31.47 20.13 50.69
N ALA A 380 32.02 21.25 50.29
CA ALA A 380 32.89 22.05 51.14
C ALA A 380 32.00 22.91 52.06
N LYS A 381 32.25 22.84 53.35
CA LYS A 381 31.77 23.74 54.41
C LYS A 381 32.94 24.55 54.97
N PRO A 382 32.66 25.57 55.70
CA PRO A 382 32.61 26.99 55.36
C PRO A 382 33.95 27.66 55.53
#